data_c691e1805caedf883f42e953ec10fafe
#
_entry.id   c691e1805caedf883f42e953ec10fafe
#
_cell.length_a   1.000
_cell.length_b   1.000
_cell.length_c   1.000
_cell.angle_alpha   90.00
_cell.angle_beta   90.00
_cell.angle_gamma   90.00
#
_symmetry.space_group_name_H-M   'P 1'
#
loop_
_entity.id
_entity.type
_entity.pdbx_description
1 polymer ?
#
loop_
_entity_poly.entity_id
_entity_poly.type
_entity_poly.pdbx_seq_one_letter_code
_entity_poly.pdbx_strand_id
1 'polypeptide(L)'
;MKLRPIWFFCALGLLSFGTAHAETADSEQPIQIFSDKFDGDDVKQVAIYTGDVAVHQGTLEIHGNKLVLTVDPQGYRHAVMTPLKGKLVTFKQRRDQKTPGVEEWMHGKGNELTYDEKRNVLILTHRAEVARSENGVLKDESKGDKITYNLTNSTAIIDGNKAKGPSGRVSTVIAPRDSNMDAGKPLELQGSRRVSP
;
A
#
# COMPACT_ATOMS: atom_id res chain seq x y z
N MET A 1 -9.61 12.42 -70.59
CA MET A 1 -8.85 12.80 -69.42
C MET A 1 -9.82 12.84 -68.21
N LYS A 2 -9.89 11.80 -67.40
CA LYS A 2 -10.86 11.69 -66.30
C LYS A 2 -10.10 11.86 -64.96
N LEU A 3 -10.36 12.96 -64.25
CA LEU A 3 -9.85 13.18 -62.87
C LEU A 3 -10.63 12.31 -61.88
N ARG A 4 -9.91 11.54 -61.09
CA ARG A 4 -10.46 10.79 -59.94
C ARG A 4 -10.27 11.62 -58.66
N PRO A 5 -11.28 11.77 -57.77
CA PRO A 5 -11.12 12.46 -56.53
C PRO A 5 -10.43 11.54 -55.49
N ILE A 6 -9.39 12.04 -54.83
CA ILE A 6 -8.69 11.41 -53.70
C ILE A 6 -9.51 11.69 -52.47
N TRP A 7 -10.05 10.63 -51.85
CA TRP A 7 -10.69 10.68 -50.53
C TRP A 7 -9.62 10.61 -49.47
N PHE A 8 -9.46 11.70 -48.72
CA PHE A 8 -8.64 11.77 -47.50
C PHE A 8 -9.44 11.13 -46.37
N PHE A 9 -9.06 9.91 -45.97
CA PHE A 9 -9.60 9.26 -44.78
C PHE A 9 -8.83 9.80 -43.59
N CYS A 10 -9.44 10.75 -42.86
CA CYS A 10 -8.94 11.24 -41.58
C CYS A 10 -9.24 10.17 -40.50
N ALA A 11 -8.25 9.28 -40.20
CA ALA A 11 -8.35 8.34 -39.12
C ALA A 11 -8.20 9.10 -37.78
N LEU A 12 -9.33 9.36 -37.13
CA LEU A 12 -9.40 9.92 -35.78
C LEU A 12 -8.97 8.82 -34.81
N GLY A 13 -7.69 8.82 -34.41
CA GLY A 13 -7.15 7.92 -33.41
C GLY A 13 -7.75 8.27 -32.04
N LEU A 14 -8.63 7.42 -31.55
CA LEU A 14 -9.09 7.41 -30.16
C LEU A 14 -7.89 7.05 -29.26
N LEU A 15 -7.28 8.05 -28.64
CA LEU A 15 -6.36 7.86 -27.53
C LEU A 15 -7.18 7.37 -26.33
N SER A 16 -7.25 6.05 -26.15
CA SER A 16 -7.71 5.44 -24.90
C SER A 16 -6.66 5.74 -23.80
N PHE A 17 -6.95 6.73 -22.96
CA PHE A 17 -6.22 6.92 -21.71
C PHE A 17 -6.57 5.72 -20.80
N GLY A 18 -5.69 4.70 -20.77
CA GLY A 18 -5.76 3.66 -19.78
C GLY A 18 -5.54 4.29 -18.40
N THR A 19 -6.46 4.07 -17.47
CA THR A 19 -6.26 4.40 -16.05
C THR A 19 -5.19 3.48 -15.52
N ALA A 20 -3.96 3.95 -15.38
CA ALA A 20 -2.90 3.22 -14.69
C ALA A 20 -3.27 3.16 -13.21
N HIS A 21 -3.44 1.96 -12.66
CA HIS A 21 -3.64 1.72 -11.25
C HIS A 21 -2.29 1.87 -10.54
N ALA A 22 -2.18 2.81 -9.59
CA ALA A 22 -0.91 3.14 -8.96
C ALA A 22 -0.30 1.96 -8.18
N GLU A 23 -1.12 1.18 -7.48
CA GLU A 23 -0.66 0.02 -6.69
C GLU A 23 -0.19 -1.15 -7.57
N THR A 24 -0.87 -1.40 -8.69
CA THR A 24 -0.44 -2.41 -9.68
C THR A 24 0.85 -1.96 -10.36
N ALA A 25 0.96 -0.67 -10.69
CA ALA A 25 2.16 -0.10 -11.29
C ALA A 25 3.38 -0.15 -10.35
N ASP A 26 3.18 -0.02 -9.03
CA ASP A 26 4.27 -0.11 -8.05
C ASP A 26 4.91 -1.51 -8.04
N SER A 27 4.11 -2.59 -8.08
CA SER A 27 4.62 -3.97 -8.04
C SER A 27 5.47 -4.34 -9.26
N GLU A 28 5.32 -3.63 -10.37
CA GLU A 28 6.10 -3.81 -11.60
C GLU A 28 7.43 -3.03 -11.58
N GLN A 29 7.60 -2.10 -10.61
CA GLN A 29 8.82 -1.32 -10.48
C GLN A 29 9.94 -2.13 -9.80
N PRO A 30 11.22 -1.84 -10.12
CA PRO A 30 12.33 -2.46 -9.42
C PRO A 30 12.35 -2.07 -7.95
N ILE A 31 12.68 -3.04 -7.07
CA ILE A 31 12.92 -2.79 -5.66
C ILE A 31 14.32 -2.20 -5.51
N GLN A 32 14.43 -1.05 -4.86
CA GLN A 32 15.69 -0.40 -4.50
C GLN A 32 15.85 -0.43 -2.98
N ILE A 33 17.01 -0.84 -2.49
CA ILE A 33 17.33 -0.91 -1.06
C ILE A 33 18.58 -0.08 -0.80
N PHE A 34 18.49 0.83 0.16
CA PHE A 34 19.59 1.67 0.64
C PHE A 34 19.88 1.30 2.09
N SER A 35 21.15 1.26 2.48
CA SER A 35 21.60 0.97 3.86
C SER A 35 23.06 1.35 4.03
N ASP A 36 23.53 1.45 5.29
CA ASP A 36 24.95 1.69 5.57
C ASP A 36 25.80 0.42 5.34
N LYS A 37 25.22 -0.78 5.52
CA LYS A 37 25.93 -2.06 5.41
C LYS A 37 25.06 -3.11 4.78
N PHE A 38 25.68 -3.95 3.94
CA PHE A 38 25.11 -5.15 3.34
C PHE A 38 25.97 -6.38 3.65
N ASP A 39 25.32 -7.47 4.11
CA ASP A 39 25.90 -8.80 4.25
C ASP A 39 25.00 -9.80 3.49
N GLY A 40 25.55 -10.52 2.50
CA GLY A 40 24.83 -11.50 1.69
C GLY A 40 25.42 -12.91 1.82
N ASP A 41 24.57 -13.94 1.82
CA ASP A 41 24.93 -15.35 1.81
C ASP A 41 24.08 -16.06 0.74
N ASP A 42 24.65 -16.26 -0.44
CA ASP A 42 23.98 -16.88 -1.59
C ASP A 42 23.65 -18.37 -1.34
N VAL A 43 24.41 -19.05 -0.50
CA VAL A 43 24.17 -20.46 -0.20
C VAL A 43 22.94 -20.61 0.70
N LYS A 44 22.79 -19.72 1.68
CA LYS A 44 21.63 -19.69 2.58
C LYS A 44 20.46 -18.88 2.02
N GLN A 45 20.65 -18.20 0.88
CA GLN A 45 19.66 -17.32 0.27
C GLN A 45 19.16 -16.24 1.26
N VAL A 46 20.13 -15.58 1.94
CA VAL A 46 19.86 -14.53 2.93
C VAL A 46 20.65 -13.27 2.59
N ALA A 47 19.98 -12.13 2.63
CA ALA A 47 20.58 -10.80 2.53
C ALA A 47 20.20 -9.97 3.76
N ILE A 48 21.20 -9.33 4.40
CA ILE A 48 21.01 -8.51 5.59
C ILE A 48 21.50 -7.10 5.28
N TYR A 49 20.61 -6.13 5.41
CA TYR A 49 20.88 -4.70 5.29
C TYR A 49 20.79 -4.08 6.69
N THR A 50 21.73 -3.21 7.04
CA THR A 50 21.81 -2.62 8.38
C THR A 50 22.21 -1.15 8.31
N GLY A 51 21.60 -0.32 9.15
CA GLY A 51 21.83 1.13 9.26
C GLY A 51 20.98 1.92 8.28
N ASP A 52 20.09 2.75 8.79
CA ASP A 52 19.19 3.67 8.05
C ASP A 52 18.59 3.05 6.77
N VAL A 53 17.99 1.86 6.94
CA VAL A 53 17.50 1.08 5.80
C VAL A 53 16.27 1.74 5.21
N ALA A 54 16.33 2.02 3.89
CA ALA A 54 15.20 2.49 3.09
C ALA A 54 14.96 1.53 1.91
N VAL A 55 13.69 1.13 1.73
CA VAL A 55 13.24 0.31 0.59
C VAL A 55 12.25 1.12 -0.23
N HIS A 56 12.45 1.17 -1.54
CA HIS A 56 11.57 1.85 -2.49
C HIS A 56 11.13 0.89 -3.58
N GLN A 57 9.83 0.89 -3.90
CA GLN A 57 9.26 0.22 -5.06
C GLN A 57 8.09 1.06 -5.60
N GLY A 58 8.30 1.77 -6.68
CA GLY A 58 7.33 2.76 -7.17
C GLY A 58 7.05 3.83 -6.11
N THR A 59 5.81 3.93 -5.64
CA THR A 59 5.41 4.87 -4.58
C THR A 59 5.51 4.27 -3.17
N LEU A 60 5.73 2.94 -3.05
CA LEU A 60 5.95 2.29 -1.77
C LEU A 60 7.33 2.66 -1.22
N GLU A 61 7.36 3.20 -0.02
CA GLU A 61 8.57 3.49 0.75
C GLU A 61 8.48 2.82 2.12
N ILE A 62 9.53 2.12 2.54
CA ILE A 62 9.62 1.47 3.86
C ILE A 62 10.92 1.93 4.51
N HIS A 63 10.86 2.35 5.77
CA HIS A 63 12.02 2.79 6.54
C HIS A 63 12.17 2.01 7.84
N GLY A 64 13.41 1.63 8.14
CA GLY A 64 13.78 0.92 9.37
C GLY A 64 15.28 1.00 9.66
N ASN A 65 15.81 0.05 10.45
CA ASN A 65 17.23 0.03 10.77
C ASN A 65 17.93 -1.26 10.32
N LYS A 66 17.19 -2.37 10.29
CA LYS A 66 17.71 -3.65 9.81
C LYS A 66 16.64 -4.35 8.98
N LEU A 67 17.04 -4.79 7.80
CA LEU A 67 16.22 -5.62 6.91
C LEU A 67 16.90 -6.97 6.76
N VAL A 68 16.16 -8.04 6.99
CA VAL A 68 16.56 -9.42 6.66
C VAL A 68 15.66 -9.88 5.53
N LEU A 69 16.25 -10.17 4.37
CA LEU A 69 15.59 -10.71 3.21
C LEU A 69 15.99 -12.16 3.03
N THR A 70 15.02 -13.05 2.89
CA THR A 70 15.23 -14.47 2.59
C THR A 70 14.44 -14.86 1.35
N VAL A 71 14.95 -15.84 0.59
CA VAL A 71 14.23 -16.43 -0.54
C VAL A 71 13.92 -17.88 -0.20
N ASP A 72 12.65 -18.26 -0.32
CA ASP A 72 12.23 -19.64 -0.07
C ASP A 72 12.58 -20.57 -1.22
N PRO A 73 12.49 -21.91 -1.07
CA PRO A 73 12.80 -22.85 -2.14
C PRO A 73 11.92 -22.74 -3.40
N GLN A 74 10.78 -22.05 -3.31
CA GLN A 74 9.90 -21.74 -4.43
C GLN A 74 10.27 -20.42 -5.14
N GLY A 75 11.24 -19.67 -4.61
CA GLY A 75 11.71 -18.41 -5.15
C GLY A 75 10.98 -17.16 -4.62
N TYR A 76 10.05 -17.31 -3.67
CA TYR A 76 9.38 -16.17 -3.07
C TYR A 76 10.24 -15.49 -2.01
N ARG A 77 10.20 -14.17 -1.98
CA ARG A 77 10.93 -13.35 -1.02
C ARG A 77 10.11 -13.14 0.25
N HIS A 78 10.79 -13.26 1.38
CA HIS A 78 10.28 -12.88 2.70
C HIS A 78 11.23 -11.85 3.29
N ALA A 79 10.70 -10.74 3.75
CA ALA A 79 11.49 -9.67 4.32
C ALA A 79 10.99 -9.30 5.72
N VAL A 80 11.92 -9.10 6.64
CA VAL A 80 11.62 -8.62 8.01
C VAL A 80 12.42 -7.35 8.25
N MET A 81 11.70 -6.25 8.46
CA MET A 81 12.27 -4.95 8.81
C MET A 81 12.07 -4.67 10.29
N THR A 82 13.14 -4.30 10.98
CA THR A 82 13.11 -3.89 12.39
C THR A 82 13.65 -2.46 12.55
N PRO A 83 13.13 -1.68 13.52
CA PRO A 83 13.54 -0.30 13.72
C PRO A 83 14.79 -0.19 14.57
N LEU A 84 15.38 1.00 14.61
CA LEU A 84 16.30 1.38 15.67
C LEU A 84 15.58 1.40 17.02
N LYS A 85 16.29 1.06 18.10
CA LYS A 85 15.74 1.07 19.46
C LYS A 85 15.01 2.38 19.76
N GLY A 86 13.77 2.27 20.21
CA GLY A 86 12.91 3.42 20.56
C GLY A 86 12.15 4.06 19.37
N LYS A 87 12.46 3.65 18.12
CA LYS A 87 11.73 4.08 16.92
C LYS A 87 10.70 3.02 16.50
N LEU A 88 10.05 3.24 15.38
CA LEU A 88 9.16 2.31 14.70
C LEU A 88 9.62 2.15 13.25
N VAL A 89 9.35 1.00 12.65
CA VAL A 89 9.35 0.85 11.21
C VAL A 89 8.17 1.63 10.67
N THR A 90 8.34 2.28 9.53
CA THR A 90 7.27 3.02 8.84
C THR A 90 7.17 2.58 7.39
N PHE A 91 5.97 2.64 6.83
CA PHE A 91 5.79 2.59 5.39
C PHE A 91 4.79 3.65 4.93
N LYS A 92 4.88 4.04 3.68
CA LYS A 92 3.85 4.81 2.97
C LYS A 92 3.72 4.29 1.54
N GLN A 93 2.52 4.37 0.98
CA GLN A 93 2.21 3.99 -0.39
C GLN A 93 1.06 4.84 -0.90
N ARG A 94 1.15 5.30 -2.14
CA ARG A 94 0.05 5.97 -2.82
C ARG A 94 -0.98 4.94 -3.25
N ARG A 95 -2.23 5.21 -2.96
CA ARG A 95 -3.36 4.37 -3.36
C ARG A 95 -3.86 4.76 -4.75
N ASP A 96 -4.57 3.83 -5.39
CA ASP A 96 -5.29 4.12 -6.62
C ASP A 96 -6.33 5.22 -6.37
N GLN A 97 -6.36 6.20 -7.26
CA GLN A 97 -7.29 7.32 -7.16
C GLN A 97 -8.73 6.84 -7.38
N LYS A 98 -9.55 6.94 -6.35
CA LYS A 98 -11.00 6.69 -6.44
C LYS A 98 -11.76 7.92 -6.93
N THR A 99 -11.24 9.10 -6.65
CA THR A 99 -11.82 10.39 -7.04
C THR A 99 -10.77 11.17 -7.83
N PRO A 100 -11.07 11.63 -9.05
CA PRO A 100 -10.14 12.43 -9.84
C PRO A 100 -9.66 13.67 -9.07
N GLY A 101 -8.35 13.90 -9.05
CA GLY A 101 -7.73 15.05 -8.38
C GLY A 101 -7.55 14.90 -6.86
N VAL A 102 -7.93 13.76 -6.26
CA VAL A 102 -7.65 13.44 -4.86
C VAL A 102 -6.49 12.47 -4.79
N GLU A 103 -5.39 12.89 -4.17
CA GLU A 103 -4.23 12.05 -3.93
C GLU A 103 -4.38 11.35 -2.58
N GLU A 104 -4.56 10.02 -2.60
CA GLU A 104 -4.70 9.20 -1.40
C GLU A 104 -3.37 8.50 -1.07
N TRP A 105 -2.99 8.53 0.21
CA TRP A 105 -1.85 7.81 0.74
C TRP A 105 -2.25 6.93 1.91
N MET A 106 -1.68 5.71 1.94
CA MET A 106 -1.68 4.85 3.10
C MET A 106 -0.34 4.99 3.82
N HIS A 107 -0.41 5.13 5.13
CA HIS A 107 0.75 5.17 6.02
C HIS A 107 0.63 4.04 7.02
N GLY A 108 1.75 3.45 7.40
CA GLY A 108 1.76 2.45 8.46
C GLY A 108 3.01 2.55 9.31
N LYS A 109 2.90 2.13 10.57
CA LYS A 109 4.03 2.04 11.49
C LYS A 109 3.85 0.91 12.50
N GLY A 110 4.95 0.36 13.00
CA GLY A 110 4.94 -0.73 13.97
C GLY A 110 6.35 -1.04 14.50
N ASN A 111 6.44 -1.95 15.48
CA ASN A 111 7.75 -2.38 15.99
C ASN A 111 8.47 -3.32 15.02
N GLU A 112 7.73 -3.97 14.13
CA GLU A 112 8.28 -4.84 13.09
C GLU A 112 7.36 -4.79 11.88
N LEU A 113 7.95 -4.85 10.69
CA LEU A 113 7.24 -5.01 9.43
C LEU A 113 7.77 -6.26 8.73
N THR A 114 6.87 -7.17 8.39
CA THR A 114 7.16 -8.36 7.57
C THR A 114 6.50 -8.20 6.21
N TYR A 115 7.23 -8.50 5.14
CA TYR A 115 6.71 -8.64 3.79
C TYR A 115 6.69 -10.11 3.39
N ASP A 116 5.56 -10.58 2.90
CA ASP A 116 5.35 -11.90 2.31
C ASP A 116 4.98 -11.72 0.84
N GLU A 117 5.93 -12.00 -0.07
CA GLU A 117 5.74 -11.81 -1.50
C GLU A 117 4.67 -12.74 -2.07
N LYS A 118 4.64 -14.01 -1.64
CA LYS A 118 3.67 -14.99 -2.13
C LYS A 118 2.23 -14.56 -1.90
N ARG A 119 1.98 -13.91 -0.77
CA ARG A 119 0.65 -13.40 -0.39
C ARG A 119 0.45 -11.94 -0.76
N ASN A 120 1.52 -11.26 -1.16
CA ASN A 120 1.60 -9.82 -1.43
C ASN A 120 1.02 -8.98 -0.28
N VAL A 121 1.52 -9.22 0.94
CA VAL A 121 1.06 -8.55 2.15
C VAL A 121 2.21 -7.94 2.94
N LEU A 122 1.94 -6.77 3.54
CA LEU A 122 2.73 -6.21 4.63
C LEU A 122 2.05 -6.52 5.96
N ILE A 123 2.83 -6.97 6.94
CA ILE A 123 2.34 -7.28 8.29
C ILE A 123 3.09 -6.41 9.28
N LEU A 124 2.38 -5.51 9.96
CA LEU A 124 2.90 -4.73 11.07
C LEU A 124 2.55 -5.42 12.37
N THR A 125 3.50 -5.55 13.28
CA THR A 125 3.27 -6.14 14.61
C THR A 125 3.74 -5.23 15.73
N HIS A 126 3.02 -5.31 16.84
CA HIS A 126 3.25 -4.56 18.09
C HIS A 126 3.25 -3.05 17.86
N ARG A 127 2.32 -2.36 18.52
CA ARG A 127 2.09 -0.92 18.33
C ARG A 127 1.79 -0.59 16.86
N ALA A 128 1.08 -1.51 16.19
CA ALA A 128 0.74 -1.39 14.78
C ALA A 128 -0.33 -0.29 14.59
N GLU A 129 -0.09 0.56 13.62
CA GLU A 129 -0.97 1.65 13.26
C GLU A 129 -0.98 1.81 11.74
N VAL A 130 -2.16 2.02 11.16
CA VAL A 130 -2.32 2.45 9.76
C VAL A 130 -3.18 3.70 9.71
N ALA A 131 -2.87 4.58 8.78
CA ALA A 131 -3.57 5.84 8.59
C ALA A 131 -3.71 6.15 7.10
N ARG A 132 -4.85 6.70 6.72
CA ARG A 132 -5.13 7.17 5.37
C ARG A 132 -5.14 8.69 5.35
N SER A 133 -4.49 9.27 4.36
CA SER A 133 -4.56 10.70 4.11
C SER A 133 -5.05 10.99 2.68
N GLU A 134 -5.71 12.13 2.52
CA GLU A 134 -6.16 12.69 1.24
C GLU A 134 -5.59 14.09 1.10
N ASN A 135 -4.85 14.33 0.00
CA ASN A 135 -4.18 15.62 -0.26
C ASN A 135 -3.37 16.12 0.97
N GLY A 136 -2.69 15.19 1.66
CA GLY A 136 -1.89 15.48 2.85
C GLY A 136 -2.69 15.63 4.15
N VAL A 137 -4.01 15.56 4.13
CA VAL A 137 -4.88 15.65 5.32
C VAL A 137 -5.22 14.25 5.83
N LEU A 138 -4.93 13.98 7.11
CA LEU A 138 -5.30 12.72 7.77
C LEU A 138 -6.82 12.56 7.80
N LYS A 139 -7.33 11.44 7.31
CA LYS A 139 -8.77 11.10 7.29
C LYS A 139 -9.12 10.00 8.28
N ASP A 140 -8.40 8.90 8.26
CA ASP A 140 -8.68 7.76 9.11
C ASP A 140 -7.38 7.24 9.74
N GLU A 141 -7.47 6.80 10.97
CA GLU A 141 -6.38 6.14 11.70
C GLU A 141 -6.93 4.92 12.42
N SER A 142 -6.24 3.80 12.31
CA SER A 142 -6.58 2.56 13.02
C SER A 142 -5.36 1.97 13.69
N LYS A 143 -5.53 1.48 14.93
CA LYS A 143 -4.48 0.90 15.78
C LYS A 143 -4.86 -0.48 16.24
N GLY A 144 -3.85 -1.37 16.32
CA GLY A 144 -3.98 -2.73 16.82
C GLY A 144 -2.66 -3.31 17.27
N ASP A 145 -2.67 -4.59 17.60
CA ASP A 145 -1.44 -5.31 17.92
C ASP A 145 -0.78 -5.88 16.65
N LYS A 146 -1.61 -6.26 15.69
CA LYS A 146 -1.19 -6.73 14.36
C LYS A 146 -2.07 -6.12 13.28
N ILE A 147 -1.46 -5.68 12.19
CA ILE A 147 -2.16 -5.21 11.00
C ILE A 147 -1.60 -5.96 9.79
N THR A 148 -2.47 -6.62 9.03
CA THR A 148 -2.13 -7.23 7.76
C THR A 148 -2.70 -6.36 6.64
N TYR A 149 -1.83 -5.74 5.87
CA TYR A 149 -2.18 -4.88 4.74
C TYR A 149 -1.90 -5.63 3.43
N ASN A 150 -2.91 -5.78 2.59
CA ASN A 150 -2.79 -6.41 1.29
C ASN A 150 -2.47 -5.36 0.22
N LEU A 151 -1.30 -5.51 -0.42
CA LEU A 151 -0.79 -4.59 -1.43
C LEU A 151 -1.52 -4.67 -2.78
N THR A 152 -2.25 -5.77 -3.04
CA THR A 152 -2.96 -5.95 -4.31
C THR A 152 -4.29 -5.20 -4.35
N ASN A 153 -5.00 -5.15 -3.21
CA ASN A 153 -6.37 -4.63 -3.15
C ASN A 153 -6.57 -3.56 -2.08
N SER A 154 -5.50 -3.08 -1.46
CA SER A 154 -5.50 -2.03 -0.42
C SER A 154 -6.40 -2.34 0.76
N THR A 155 -6.56 -3.62 1.13
CA THR A 155 -7.35 -4.00 2.30
C THR A 155 -6.48 -4.19 3.53
N ALA A 156 -6.99 -3.78 4.69
CA ALA A 156 -6.33 -3.98 5.97
C ALA A 156 -7.19 -4.84 6.91
N ILE A 157 -6.57 -5.84 7.54
CA ILE A 157 -7.14 -6.59 8.67
C ILE A 157 -6.39 -6.18 9.91
N ILE A 158 -7.10 -5.79 10.97
CA ILE A 158 -6.52 -5.28 12.20
C ILE A 158 -6.95 -6.15 13.36
N ASP A 159 -5.98 -6.72 14.03
CA ASP A 159 -6.17 -7.59 15.18
C ASP A 159 -5.74 -6.87 16.47
N GLY A 160 -6.54 -6.95 17.49
CA GLY A 160 -6.21 -6.53 18.85
C GLY A 160 -5.48 -7.64 19.62
N ASN A 161 -4.94 -7.30 20.78
CA ASN A 161 -4.31 -8.25 21.69
C ASN A 161 -5.21 -8.50 22.91
N LYS A 162 -5.95 -9.60 22.90
CA LYS A 162 -6.88 -9.96 23.97
C LYS A 162 -6.20 -10.11 25.34
N ALA A 163 -4.92 -10.51 25.36
CA ALA A 163 -4.17 -10.67 26.61
C ALA A 163 -3.92 -9.35 27.34
N LYS A 164 -3.99 -8.21 26.63
CA LYS A 164 -3.86 -6.86 27.21
C LYS A 164 -5.19 -6.28 27.73
N GLY A 165 -6.27 -7.06 27.73
CA GLY A 165 -7.59 -6.60 28.16
C GLY A 165 -8.11 -5.42 27.33
N PRO A 166 -8.80 -4.44 27.96
CA PRO A 166 -9.38 -3.30 27.24
C PRO A 166 -8.38 -2.47 26.43
N SER A 167 -7.12 -2.35 26.88
CA SER A 167 -6.05 -1.62 26.19
C SER A 167 -5.53 -2.32 24.94
N GLY A 168 -5.83 -3.61 24.78
CA GLY A 168 -5.44 -4.39 23.60
C GLY A 168 -6.49 -4.42 22.48
N ARG A 169 -7.55 -3.63 22.57
CA ARG A 169 -8.60 -3.56 21.55
C ARG A 169 -8.12 -2.80 20.33
N VAL A 170 -8.74 -3.09 19.17
CA VAL A 170 -8.62 -2.27 17.98
C VAL A 170 -9.29 -0.92 18.24
N SER A 171 -8.63 0.15 17.84
CA SER A 171 -9.17 1.51 17.91
C SER A 171 -9.12 2.13 16.51
N THR A 172 -10.21 2.76 16.10
CA THR A 172 -10.30 3.51 14.83
C THR A 172 -10.83 4.90 15.10
N VAL A 173 -10.18 5.90 14.51
CA VAL A 173 -10.64 7.29 14.46
C VAL A 173 -10.91 7.62 12.99
N ILE A 174 -12.10 8.14 12.71
CA ILE A 174 -12.53 8.55 11.37
C ILE A 174 -12.80 10.05 11.42
N ALA A 175 -12.17 10.81 10.53
CA ALA A 175 -12.43 12.24 10.45
C ALA A 175 -13.89 12.53 10.02
N PRO A 176 -14.49 13.62 10.49
CA PRO A 176 -15.78 14.08 10.00
C PRO A 176 -15.76 14.26 8.49
N ARG A 177 -16.89 14.02 7.82
CA ARG A 177 -17.03 14.39 6.42
C ARG A 177 -16.95 15.91 6.28
N ASP A 178 -16.19 16.37 5.28
CA ASP A 178 -16.22 17.77 4.91
C ASP A 178 -17.64 18.13 4.44
N SER A 179 -18.30 19.04 5.12
CA SER A 179 -19.69 19.46 4.89
C SER A 179 -19.93 20.09 3.50
N ASN A 180 -18.87 20.28 2.71
CA ASN A 180 -18.92 20.83 1.35
C ASN A 180 -18.97 19.74 0.25
N MET A 181 -18.96 18.45 0.59
CA MET A 181 -19.23 17.41 -0.39
C MET A 181 -20.73 17.10 -0.36
N ASP A 182 -21.40 17.44 -1.47
CA ASP A 182 -22.81 17.20 -1.82
C ASP A 182 -23.58 16.28 -0.85
N ALA A 183 -24.43 16.86 -0.05
CA ALA A 183 -25.40 16.18 0.80
C ALA A 183 -26.53 15.49 -0.01
N GLY A 184 -26.22 14.96 -1.18
CA GLY A 184 -27.23 14.47 -2.13
C GLY A 184 -27.01 13.12 -2.80
N LYS A 185 -25.83 12.49 -2.70
CA LYS A 185 -25.65 11.15 -3.28
C LYS A 185 -25.66 10.06 -2.20
N PRO A 186 -26.67 9.16 -2.19
CA PRO A 186 -26.61 7.95 -1.40
C PRO A 186 -25.36 7.15 -1.77
N LEU A 187 -24.65 6.60 -0.77
CA LEU A 187 -23.60 5.61 -1.00
C LEU A 187 -24.24 4.43 -1.73
N GLU A 188 -23.99 4.29 -3.03
CA GLU A 188 -24.27 3.04 -3.74
C GLU A 188 -23.22 2.01 -3.26
N LEU A 189 -23.65 1.17 -2.33
CA LEU A 189 -22.93 -0.07 -2.04
C LEU A 189 -23.07 -0.95 -3.28
N GLN A 190 -22.00 -1.08 -4.06
CA GLN A 190 -21.93 -2.06 -5.14
C GLN A 190 -22.23 -3.44 -4.56
N GLY A 191 -23.42 -3.97 -4.83
CA GLY A 191 -23.83 -5.30 -4.39
C GLY A 191 -25.20 -5.42 -3.74
N SER A 192 -25.92 -4.36 -3.43
CA SER A 192 -27.30 -4.49 -2.96
C SER A 192 -28.27 -4.73 -4.13
N ARG A 193 -28.57 -6.01 -4.41
CA ARG A 193 -29.76 -6.35 -5.17
C ARG A 193 -30.97 -5.79 -4.41
N ARG A 194 -31.72 -4.89 -5.04
CA ARG A 194 -33.09 -4.56 -4.57
C ARG A 194 -33.89 -5.83 -4.60
N VAL A 195 -34.36 -6.27 -3.43
CA VAL A 195 -35.44 -7.22 -3.34
C VAL A 195 -36.71 -6.38 -3.55
N SER A 196 -37.33 -6.54 -4.71
CA SER A 196 -38.67 -5.97 -4.96
C SER A 196 -39.72 -6.72 -4.16
N PRO A 197 -40.78 -6.04 -3.69
CA PRO A 197 -41.85 -6.65 -2.92
C PRO A 197 -42.68 -7.66 -3.72
#